data_3df26d0a64b95a21051a2467436417fe
#
_entry.id   3df26d0a64b95a21051a2467436417fe
#
_cell.length_a   1.000
_cell.length_b   1.000
_cell.length_c   1.000
_cell.angle_alpha   90.00
_cell.angle_beta   90.00
_cell.angle_gamma   90.00
#
_symmetry.space_group_name_H-M   'P 1'
#
loop_
_entity.id
_entity.type
_entity.pdbx_description
1 polymer ?
#
loop_
_entity_poly.entity_id
_entity_poly.type
_entity_poly.pdbx_seq_one_letter_code
_entity_poly.pdbx_strand_id
1 'polypeptide(L)'
;MLFRSRVIDKVRSRNGVLHVSFDVDFLDPDVAPGVGTTVPGGATYREAHLVMEMLHDSGLVRSVDIVELNPFLDERGRTARTAVELIGSLFGQQITDRPTPSNAIAPND
;
A
#
# COMPACT_ATOMS: atom_id res chain seq x y z
N MET A 1 -12.90 6.29 0.16
CA MET A 1 -13.05 4.84 0.01
C MET A 1 -14.11 4.50 -1.01
N LEU A 2 -15.24 5.19 -1.00
CA LEU A 2 -16.29 4.93 -1.97
C LEU A 2 -15.80 5.09 -3.41
N PHE A 3 -14.99 6.11 -3.66
CA PHE A 3 -14.46 6.35 -4.99
C PHE A 3 -13.64 5.16 -5.49
N ARG A 4 -12.80 4.61 -4.62
CA ARG A 4 -11.96 3.48 -5.02
C ARG A 4 -12.76 2.22 -5.25
N SER A 5 -13.81 2.01 -4.48
CA SER A 5 -14.71 0.89 -4.71
C SER A 5 -15.37 1.01 -6.09
N ARG A 6 -15.72 2.21 -6.50
CA ARG A 6 -16.31 2.43 -7.83
C ARG A 6 -15.35 2.10 -8.95
N VAL A 7 -14.06 2.45 -8.78
CA VAL A 7 -13.06 2.12 -9.78
C VAL A 7 -12.91 0.61 -9.90
N ILE A 8 -12.81 -0.07 -8.77
CA ILE A 8 -12.69 -1.53 -8.75
C ILE A 8 -13.88 -2.17 -9.43
N ASP A 9 -15.09 -1.73 -9.10
CA ASP A 9 -16.31 -2.28 -9.67
C ASP A 9 -16.36 -2.06 -11.18
N LYS A 10 -15.93 -0.91 -11.64
CA LYS A 10 -15.92 -0.60 -13.06
C LYS A 10 -14.93 -1.49 -13.81
N VAL A 11 -13.75 -1.67 -13.28
CA VAL A 11 -12.75 -2.55 -13.89
C VAL A 11 -13.27 -3.98 -13.92
N ARG A 12 -13.86 -4.45 -12.83
CA ARG A 12 -14.38 -5.80 -12.76
C ARG A 12 -15.50 -6.02 -13.77
N SER A 13 -16.38 -5.03 -13.94
CA SER A 13 -17.50 -5.16 -14.86
C SER A 13 -17.06 -5.26 -16.31
N ARG A 14 -15.82 -4.86 -16.61
CA ARG A 14 -15.27 -4.92 -17.95
C ARG A 14 -14.25 -6.04 -18.11
N ASN A 15 -14.18 -6.94 -17.14
CA ASN A 15 -13.22 -8.04 -17.12
C ASN A 15 -11.78 -7.54 -17.23
N GLY A 16 -11.50 -6.38 -16.65
CA GLY A 16 -10.17 -5.78 -16.69
C GLY A 16 -9.32 -6.19 -15.52
N VAL A 17 -8.09 -5.76 -15.54
CA VAL A 17 -7.16 -5.92 -14.42
C VAL A 17 -6.62 -4.55 -14.04
N LEU A 18 -6.00 -4.48 -12.87
CA LEU A 18 -5.45 -3.22 -12.36
C LEU A 18 -3.94 -3.24 -12.39
N HIS A 19 -3.37 -2.13 -12.80
CA HIS A 19 -1.99 -1.81 -12.54
C HIS A 19 -1.98 -0.71 -11.48
N VAL A 20 -1.20 -0.87 -10.44
CA VAL A 20 -1.09 0.11 -9.36
C VAL A 20 0.22 0.86 -9.51
N SER A 21 0.13 2.16 -9.73
CA SER A 21 1.30 3.02 -9.68
C SER A 21 1.28 3.67 -8.30
N PHE A 22 2.18 3.24 -7.44
CA PHE A 22 2.20 3.70 -6.07
C PHE A 22 3.23 4.83 -5.96
N ASP A 23 2.71 6.04 -5.88
CA ASP A 23 3.54 7.22 -5.71
C ASP A 23 3.65 7.48 -4.21
N VAL A 24 4.87 7.38 -3.69
CA VAL A 24 5.09 7.47 -2.25
C VAL A 24 4.72 8.83 -1.68
N ASP A 25 4.74 9.88 -2.50
CA ASP A 25 4.47 11.21 -2.00
C ASP A 25 2.98 11.48 -1.76
N PHE A 26 2.08 10.53 -2.06
CA PHE A 26 0.69 10.70 -1.64
C PHE A 26 0.54 10.57 -0.12
N LEU A 27 1.55 10.04 0.56
CA LEU A 27 1.55 9.92 2.01
C LEU A 27 1.90 11.25 2.65
N ASP A 28 1.39 11.47 3.85
CA ASP A 28 1.76 12.65 4.61
C ASP A 28 3.26 12.62 4.88
N PRO A 29 3.97 13.75 4.79
CA PRO A 29 5.42 13.79 5.06
C PRO A 29 5.82 13.28 6.43
N ASP A 30 4.93 13.36 7.42
CA ASP A 30 5.20 12.78 8.73
C ASP A 30 5.28 11.26 8.68
N VAL A 31 4.65 10.65 7.69
CA VAL A 31 4.67 9.21 7.48
C VAL A 31 5.83 8.81 6.59
N ALA A 32 6.04 9.57 5.53
CA ALA A 32 7.02 9.22 4.51
C ALA A 32 7.77 10.46 4.04
N PRO A 33 8.84 10.86 4.75
CA PRO A 33 9.59 12.06 4.39
C PRO A 33 10.56 11.89 3.21
N GLY A 34 10.85 10.66 2.80
CA GLY A 34 11.88 10.38 1.80
C GLY A 34 11.41 10.58 0.36
N VAL A 35 10.86 11.74 0.06
CA VAL A 35 10.38 12.08 -1.27
C VAL A 35 10.86 13.49 -1.63
N GLY A 36 10.95 13.74 -2.93
CA GLY A 36 11.43 15.04 -3.41
C GLY A 36 10.43 16.16 -3.26
N THR A 37 9.14 15.84 -3.33
CA THR A 37 8.08 16.84 -3.23
C THR A 37 7.15 16.43 -2.11
N THR A 38 7.11 17.19 -1.04
CA THR A 38 6.27 16.87 0.10
C THR A 38 5.04 17.75 0.08
N VAL A 39 3.89 17.17 0.40
CA VAL A 39 2.63 17.89 0.46
C VAL A 39 1.96 17.58 1.78
N PRO A 40 1.84 18.56 2.68
CA PRO A 40 1.15 18.34 3.95
C PRO A 40 -0.30 17.93 3.72
N GLY A 41 -0.83 17.12 4.61
CA GLY A 41 -2.21 16.67 4.50
C GLY A 41 -2.40 15.46 3.63
N GLY A 42 -1.35 14.73 3.33
CA GLY A 42 -1.45 13.49 2.56
C GLY A 42 -2.07 12.36 3.37
N ALA A 43 -2.11 11.18 2.79
CA ALA A 43 -2.74 10.03 3.41
C ALA A 43 -1.97 9.58 4.65
N THR A 44 -2.72 9.16 5.66
CA THR A 44 -2.12 8.56 6.84
C THR A 44 -1.70 7.12 6.55
N TYR A 45 -0.86 6.58 7.40
CA TYR A 45 -0.44 5.21 7.32
C TYR A 45 -1.63 4.24 7.28
N ARG A 46 -2.61 4.49 8.16
CA ARG A 46 -3.78 3.63 8.23
C ARG A 46 -4.64 3.72 6.99
N GLU A 47 -4.83 4.91 6.48
CA GLU A 47 -5.58 5.11 5.25
C GLU A 47 -4.92 4.39 4.07
N ALA A 48 -3.59 4.49 3.99
CA ALA A 48 -2.85 3.84 2.94
C ALA A 48 -2.95 2.32 3.01
N HIS A 49 -2.82 1.74 4.21
CA HIS A 49 -2.99 0.31 4.39
C HIS A 49 -4.39 -0.15 3.99
N LEU A 50 -5.40 0.62 4.35
CA LEU A 50 -6.77 0.28 4.03
C LEU A 50 -6.99 0.22 2.52
N VAL A 51 -6.42 1.18 1.80
CA VAL A 51 -6.49 1.19 0.35
C VAL A 51 -5.79 -0.03 -0.24
N MET A 52 -4.61 -0.36 0.27
CA MET A 52 -3.85 -1.51 -0.24
C MET A 52 -4.58 -2.82 0.02
N GLU A 53 -5.20 -2.97 1.18
CA GLU A 53 -5.99 -4.15 1.50
C GLU A 53 -7.21 -4.27 0.60
N MET A 54 -7.87 -3.16 0.32
CA MET A 54 -8.99 -3.13 -0.59
C MET A 54 -8.58 -3.56 -2.00
N LEU A 55 -7.45 -3.06 -2.47
CA LEU A 55 -6.93 -3.44 -3.78
C LEU A 55 -6.58 -4.92 -3.83
N HIS A 56 -5.96 -5.44 -2.78
CA HIS A 56 -5.67 -6.87 -2.70
C HIS A 56 -6.95 -7.70 -2.76
N ASP A 57 -7.95 -7.30 -1.97
CA ASP A 57 -9.20 -8.06 -1.87
C ASP A 57 -9.95 -8.06 -3.20
N SER A 58 -9.72 -7.09 -4.05
CA SER A 58 -10.37 -7.06 -5.36
C SER A 58 -9.97 -8.24 -6.24
N GLY A 59 -8.77 -8.77 -6.03
CA GLY A 59 -8.23 -9.83 -6.87
C GLY A 59 -7.84 -9.39 -8.26
N LEU A 60 -7.84 -8.09 -8.55
CA LEU A 60 -7.63 -7.57 -9.91
C LEU A 60 -6.23 -7.05 -10.17
N VAL A 61 -5.41 -6.85 -9.14
CA VAL A 61 -4.08 -6.26 -9.31
C VAL A 61 -3.15 -7.28 -9.95
N ARG A 62 -2.51 -6.88 -11.05
CA ARG A 62 -1.57 -7.75 -11.77
C ARG A 62 -0.17 -7.19 -11.84
N SER A 63 -0.01 -5.90 -11.64
CA SER A 63 1.31 -5.28 -11.67
C SER A 63 1.32 -4.04 -10.80
N VAL A 64 2.50 -3.68 -10.34
CA VAL A 64 2.72 -2.55 -9.44
C VAL A 64 4.03 -1.89 -9.80
N ASP A 65 4.08 -0.58 -9.74
CA ASP A 65 5.35 0.10 -9.64
C ASP A 65 5.34 1.05 -8.43
N ILE A 66 6.51 1.40 -7.96
CA ILE A 66 6.69 2.28 -6.82
C ILE A 66 7.58 3.41 -7.28
N VAL A 67 7.09 4.62 -7.16
CA VAL A 67 7.82 5.78 -7.68
C VAL A 67 7.99 6.84 -6.60
N GLU A 68 8.90 7.74 -6.84
CA GLU A 68 9.16 8.93 -6.02
C GLU A 68 9.80 8.66 -4.67
N LEU A 69 10.33 7.50 -4.41
CA LEU A 69 11.11 7.26 -3.20
C LEU A 69 12.51 7.81 -3.39
N ASN A 70 12.96 8.66 -2.48
CA ASN A 70 14.31 9.21 -2.51
C ASN A 70 15.03 8.88 -1.21
N PRO A 71 15.92 7.87 -1.22
CA PRO A 71 16.60 7.46 0.01
C PRO A 71 17.48 8.54 0.61
N PHE A 72 17.99 9.46 -0.20
CA PHE A 72 18.83 10.52 0.30
C PHE A 72 18.06 11.56 1.12
N LEU A 73 16.75 11.62 0.94
CA LEU A 73 15.89 12.52 1.71
C LEU A 73 15.17 11.79 2.83
N ASP A 74 15.36 10.49 2.92
CA ASP A 74 14.66 9.67 3.91
C ASP A 74 15.33 9.77 5.27
N GLU A 75 14.58 9.39 6.29
CA GLU A 75 15.02 9.43 7.65
C GLU A 75 15.22 8.01 8.12
N ARG A 76 16.45 7.53 8.12
CA ARG A 76 16.82 6.18 8.58
C ARG A 76 16.03 5.08 7.90
N GLY A 77 15.69 5.25 6.65
CA GLY A 77 14.95 4.26 5.91
C GLY A 77 13.47 4.17 6.27
N ARG A 78 12.94 5.16 6.95
CA ARG A 78 11.56 5.17 7.43
C ARG A 78 10.56 5.10 6.29
N THR A 79 10.77 5.89 5.23
CA THR A 79 9.90 5.88 4.07
C THR A 79 9.99 4.55 3.35
N ALA A 80 11.21 4.02 3.19
CA ALA A 80 11.38 2.74 2.53
C ALA A 80 10.68 1.62 3.30
N ARG A 81 10.79 1.61 4.63
CA ARG A 81 10.11 0.60 5.43
C ARG A 81 8.59 0.72 5.32
N THR A 82 8.07 1.96 5.32
CA THR A 82 6.65 2.19 5.15
C THR A 82 6.18 1.68 3.79
N ALA A 83 6.93 1.96 2.74
CA ALA A 83 6.61 1.48 1.40
C ALA A 83 6.58 -0.04 1.34
N VAL A 84 7.54 -0.70 1.96
CA VAL A 84 7.57 -2.17 2.01
C VAL A 84 6.34 -2.72 2.71
N GLU A 85 5.94 -2.11 3.81
CA GLU A 85 4.76 -2.57 4.55
C GLU A 85 3.49 -2.37 3.74
N LEU A 86 3.36 -1.25 3.05
CA LEU A 86 2.19 -0.99 2.22
C LEU A 86 2.11 -1.96 1.05
N ILE A 87 3.23 -2.25 0.42
CA ILE A 87 3.27 -3.23 -0.66
C ILE A 87 2.95 -4.62 -0.10
N GLY A 88 3.39 -4.92 1.10
CA GLY A 88 3.01 -6.16 1.76
C GLY A 88 1.51 -6.31 1.88
N SER A 89 0.81 -5.23 2.26
CA SER A 89 -0.65 -5.23 2.33
C SER A 89 -1.28 -5.48 0.97
N LEU A 90 -0.71 -4.90 -0.07
CA LEU A 90 -1.21 -5.10 -1.44
C LEU A 90 -1.09 -6.57 -1.84
N PHE A 91 -0.09 -7.29 -1.34
CA PHE A 91 0.09 -8.71 -1.62
C PHE A 91 -0.55 -9.61 -0.57
N GLY A 92 -1.35 -9.06 0.32
CA GLY A 92 -2.16 -9.86 1.23
C GLY A 92 -1.74 -9.86 2.68
N GLN A 93 -0.65 -9.20 3.04
CA GLN A 93 -0.24 -9.12 4.41
C GLN A 93 -1.18 -8.18 5.14
N GLN A 94 -1.72 -8.61 6.27
CA GLN A 94 -2.66 -7.77 6.98
C GLN A 94 -1.97 -6.90 8.00
N ILE A 95 -2.61 -5.77 8.24
CA ILE A 95 -2.08 -4.81 9.14
C ILE A 95 -2.19 -5.22 10.58
N THR A 96 -3.06 -6.15 10.90
CA THR A 96 -3.20 -6.59 12.25
C THR A 96 -1.91 -7.16 12.69
N ASP A 97 -1.49 -6.81 13.79
CA ASP A 97 -0.26 -7.22 14.23
C ASP A 97 -0.26 -8.39 15.04
N ARG A 98 -1.07 -9.31 14.83
CA ARG A 98 -1.03 -10.51 15.48
C ARG A 98 0.18 -11.23 15.09
N PRO A 99 0.85 -11.72 15.96
CA PRO A 99 2.01 -12.51 15.65
C PRO A 99 1.56 -13.60 14.81
N THR A 100 2.10 -13.95 14.10
CA THR A 100 1.65 -14.92 13.32
C THR A 100 2.19 -16.07 13.49
N PRO A 101 2.25 -16.45 13.77
CA PRO A 101 2.70 -17.28 13.74
C PRO A 101 2.55 -18.22 13.52
N SER A 102 2.67 -18.16 13.92
CA SER A 102 2.62 -18.93 13.92
C SER A 102 1.69 -19.36 13.62
N ASN A 103 1.32 -19.07 13.65
CA ASN A 103 0.52 -19.26 13.47
C ASN A 103 0.32 -19.46 12.40
N ALA A 104 0.47 -19.36 12.25
CA ALA A 104 0.37 -19.51 11.39
C ALA A 104 0.99 -20.37 10.82
N ILE A 105 1.32 -20.80 11.05
CA ILE A 105 1.79 -21.46 10.66
C ILE A 105 1.62 -22.50 10.57
N ALA A 106 1.20 -22.71 10.76
CA ALA A 106 1.05 -23.38 10.84
C ALA A 106 0.86 -24.08 10.40
N PRO A 107 0.89 -24.34 10.41
CA PRO A 107 0.80 -25.00 10.10
C PRO A 107 0.64 -25.50 9.43
N ASN A 108 0.60 -25.68 9.26
CA ASN A 108 0.60 -25.91 9.01
C ASN A 108 0.51 -26.13 8.71
N ASP A 109 0.39 -26.25 8.76
CA ASP A 109 0.45 -26.24 8.86
C ASP A 109 0.34 -26.29 8.60
#